data_59fb18d8cc626d5cf1e88ea1d4323617
#
_entry.id   59fb18d8cc626d5cf1e88ea1d4323617
#
_cell.length_a   1.000
_cell.length_b   1.000
_cell.length_c   1.000
_cell.angle_alpha   90.00
_cell.angle_beta   90.00
_cell.angle_gamma   90.00
#
_symmetry.space_group_name_H-M   'P 1'
#
loop_
_entity.id
_entity.type
_entity.pdbx_description
1 polymer ?
#
loop_
_entity_poly.entity_id
_entity_poly.type
_entity_poly.pdbx_seq_one_letter_code
_entity_poly.pdbx_strand_id
1 'polypeptide(L)'
;MKYSTRTLKGIFATLLLVTLVGAQSCSKQGKKEGDNAQAEAVPVSTVTVAQELIDLDEVFTATIEPFKSNNISSQMGGRIKRIAAEVGNTVAKGQVLAEMDNSQLTQMKVKLEDARLAFARTDELYKIGGISKAQWDAAQSAKTIAETAYNNMYENTVLRSPISGVVTARNYDAGDLASPQLPIFVVEQLDPVKVRINASEKDFPSITKGQKAIITASTLGDASFEAAVSLISPTLDPMSHTFGVELSVNNKDKQLRPGMYAKVKLNFGQSEAILIPDRAMIKQVGSGERYVYILNGNKAERRTITIGRQIEDRIEVTDGLTPGEVVIVEGSNRLNNGATVKVTGENAKEAQTTTKEQSNQ
;
A
#
# COMPACT_ATOMS: atom_id res chain seq x y z
N MET A 1 -10.98 -22.64 -51.37
CA MET A 1 -10.84 -24.06 -51.70
C MET A 1 -11.68 -24.80 -50.71
N LYS A 2 -12.95 -25.07 -51.03
CA LYS A 2 -13.58 -26.12 -51.87
C LYS A 2 -13.22 -27.54 -51.42
N TYR A 3 -14.30 -28.23 -51.20
CA TYR A 3 -14.62 -29.65 -51.23
C TYR A 3 -14.76 -30.33 -49.88
N SER A 4 -15.71 -31.17 -49.57
CA SER A 4 -16.89 -31.72 -50.28
C SER A 4 -17.50 -32.79 -49.39
N THR A 5 -18.80 -32.75 -49.29
CA THR A 5 -19.83 -33.76 -49.00
C THR A 5 -19.52 -35.21 -49.37
N ARG A 6 -20.07 -36.18 -48.60
CA ARG A 6 -20.84 -37.40 -49.07
C ARG A 6 -21.16 -38.24 -47.83
N THR A 7 -22.44 -38.30 -47.41
CA THR A 7 -23.52 -39.27 -47.74
C THR A 7 -23.13 -40.74 -47.80
N LEU A 8 -23.69 -41.55 -46.92
CA LEU A 8 -24.27 -42.84 -47.41
C LEU A 8 -25.37 -43.32 -46.43
N LYS A 9 -26.50 -43.61 -47.08
CA LYS A 9 -27.73 -44.25 -46.62
C LYS A 9 -27.59 -45.76 -46.59
N GLY A 10 -28.48 -46.40 -45.87
CA GLY A 10 -28.92 -47.78 -46.16
C GLY A 10 -29.09 -48.63 -44.92
N ILE A 11 -30.18 -49.03 -44.48
CA ILE A 11 -31.37 -49.73 -44.99
C ILE A 11 -31.57 -51.04 -44.22
N PHE A 12 -32.87 -51.36 -43.92
CA PHE A 12 -33.56 -52.63 -43.64
C PHE A 12 -33.44 -53.17 -42.18
N ALA A 13 -34.50 -53.28 -41.46
CA ALA A 13 -35.89 -53.84 -41.63
C ALA A 13 -35.99 -55.32 -41.22
N THR A 14 -37.04 -55.53 -40.42
CA THR A 14 -37.86 -56.77 -40.28
C THR A 14 -37.37 -57.84 -39.28
N LEU A 15 -38.19 -58.20 -38.30
CA LEU A 15 -39.17 -59.33 -38.26
C LEU A 15 -39.56 -59.54 -36.81
N LEU A 16 -40.71 -59.24 -36.35
CA LEU A 16 -42.03 -59.86 -36.21
C LEU A 16 -42.01 -61.30 -35.71
N LEU A 17 -42.78 -61.53 -34.70
CA LEU A 17 -43.65 -62.68 -34.34
C LEU A 17 -43.43 -63.24 -32.92
N VAL A 18 -44.34 -62.87 -32.00
CA VAL A 18 -45.40 -63.73 -31.42
C VAL A 18 -44.91 -64.93 -30.59
N THR A 19 -45.27 -64.97 -29.34
CA THR A 19 -46.22 -65.89 -28.77
C THR A 19 -46.69 -65.50 -27.38
N LEU A 20 -47.97 -65.48 -27.22
CA LEU A 20 -48.89 -65.48 -26.14
C LEU A 20 -48.87 -66.81 -25.37
N VAL A 21 -49.05 -66.83 -24.05
CA VAL A 21 -49.67 -67.84 -23.13
C VAL A 21 -49.02 -67.61 -21.78
N GLY A 22 -49.63 -67.38 -20.70
CA GLY A 22 -50.94 -67.64 -20.17
C GLY A 22 -50.88 -67.54 -18.64
N ALA A 23 -51.90 -66.96 -18.12
CA ALA A 23 -52.66 -67.29 -16.92
C ALA A 23 -52.05 -67.27 -15.53
N GLN A 24 -52.63 -66.35 -14.76
CA GLN A 24 -53.24 -66.58 -13.45
C GLN A 24 -52.36 -67.11 -12.27
N SER A 25 -52.23 -66.34 -11.21
CA SER A 25 -52.90 -66.67 -9.95
C SER A 25 -52.45 -65.81 -8.78
N CYS A 26 -53.42 -65.46 -8.01
CA CYS A 26 -53.44 -65.12 -6.55
C CYS A 26 -52.92 -63.83 -6.02
N SER A 27 -53.87 -63.02 -5.66
CA SER A 27 -53.93 -62.05 -4.58
C SER A 27 -53.26 -62.53 -3.32
N LYS A 28 -52.31 -61.69 -2.84
CA LYS A 28 -52.10 -61.57 -1.40
C LYS A 28 -51.98 -60.10 -1.08
N GLN A 29 -52.97 -59.62 -0.41
CA GLN A 29 -53.02 -58.37 0.31
C GLN A 29 -51.83 -58.26 1.29
N GLY A 30 -50.81 -57.57 0.89
CA GLY A 30 -49.66 -57.20 1.74
C GLY A 30 -49.89 -55.78 2.22
N LYS A 31 -50.12 -55.66 3.49
CA LYS A 31 -50.16 -54.48 4.31
C LYS A 31 -49.15 -53.44 3.84
N LYS A 32 -49.59 -52.23 3.51
CA LYS A 32 -48.72 -51.05 3.49
C LYS A 32 -48.20 -50.82 4.88
N GLU A 33 -47.06 -51.33 5.20
CA GLU A 33 -46.21 -50.77 6.24
C GLU A 33 -45.71 -49.43 5.73
N GLY A 34 -46.14 -48.37 6.41
CA GLY A 34 -45.63 -47.06 6.21
C GLY A 34 -44.12 -47.09 6.48
N ASP A 35 -43.39 -46.89 5.41
CA ASP A 35 -41.94 -46.62 5.48
C ASP A 35 -41.74 -45.26 6.18
N ASN A 36 -41.76 -45.33 7.52
CA ASN A 36 -41.35 -44.25 8.35
C ASN A 36 -39.81 -44.29 8.39
N ALA A 37 -39.22 -44.03 7.24
CA ALA A 37 -37.78 -43.76 7.19
C ALA A 37 -37.49 -42.57 8.09
N GLN A 38 -37.19 -42.85 9.34
CA GLN A 38 -36.61 -41.88 10.23
C GLN A 38 -35.40 -41.31 9.52
N ALA A 39 -35.52 -40.09 8.97
CA ALA A 39 -34.43 -39.40 8.29
C ALA A 39 -33.25 -39.36 9.30
N GLU A 40 -32.21 -40.13 8.94
CA GLU A 40 -31.02 -40.22 9.78
C GLU A 40 -30.44 -38.82 9.98
N ALA A 41 -30.39 -38.36 11.21
CA ALA A 41 -29.95 -37.00 11.50
C ALA A 41 -28.51 -36.82 11.12
N VAL A 42 -28.22 -35.89 10.22
CA VAL A 42 -26.87 -35.61 9.73
C VAL A 42 -26.05 -34.98 10.88
N PRO A 43 -24.88 -35.56 11.23
CA PRO A 43 -24.01 -34.97 12.24
C PRO A 43 -23.40 -33.65 11.70
N VAL A 44 -23.51 -32.60 12.50
CA VAL A 44 -23.03 -31.24 12.13
C VAL A 44 -22.29 -30.59 13.28
N SER A 45 -21.32 -29.72 12.95
CA SER A 45 -20.67 -28.81 13.88
C SER A 45 -21.26 -27.41 13.69
N THR A 46 -21.44 -26.67 14.76
CA THR A 46 -22.10 -25.36 14.75
C THR A 46 -21.25 -24.29 15.43
N VAL A 47 -21.47 -23.04 15.09
CA VAL A 47 -20.93 -21.87 15.78
C VAL A 47 -22.05 -20.88 16.03
N THR A 48 -22.06 -20.26 17.21
CA THR A 48 -22.99 -19.17 17.51
C THR A 48 -22.43 -17.87 16.91
N VAL A 49 -23.23 -17.18 16.16
CA VAL A 49 -22.87 -15.91 15.52
C VAL A 49 -22.82 -14.81 16.58
N ALA A 50 -21.69 -14.15 16.70
CA ALA A 50 -21.50 -13.01 17.57
C ALA A 50 -21.12 -11.78 16.74
N GLN A 51 -21.42 -10.61 17.26
CA GLN A 51 -20.93 -9.35 16.74
C GLN A 51 -19.59 -9.08 17.39
N GLU A 52 -18.56 -8.88 16.58
CA GLU A 52 -17.19 -8.66 17.02
C GLU A 52 -16.69 -7.32 16.48
N LEU A 53 -15.86 -6.62 17.27
CA LEU A 53 -15.15 -5.44 16.80
C LEU A 53 -13.96 -5.91 15.95
N ILE A 54 -13.94 -5.45 14.71
CA ILE A 54 -12.87 -5.73 13.76
C ILE A 54 -12.15 -4.46 13.35
N ASP A 55 -10.82 -4.54 13.19
CA ASP A 55 -10.05 -3.45 12.67
C ASP A 55 -10.28 -3.26 11.17
N LEU A 56 -10.51 -2.01 10.77
CA LEU A 56 -10.65 -1.62 9.37
C LEU A 56 -9.27 -1.34 8.77
N ASP A 57 -8.48 -2.40 8.62
CA ASP A 57 -7.16 -2.29 8.04
C ASP A 57 -7.20 -2.33 6.50
N GLU A 58 -6.55 -1.38 5.85
CA GLU A 58 -6.32 -1.40 4.41
C GLU A 58 -4.82 -1.42 4.09
N VAL A 59 -4.43 -2.22 3.11
CA VAL A 59 -3.03 -2.41 2.73
C VAL A 59 -2.77 -1.78 1.37
N PHE A 60 -1.87 -0.80 1.35
CA PHE A 60 -1.43 -0.09 0.16
C PHE A 60 -0.05 -0.54 -0.26
N THR A 61 0.18 -0.62 -1.58
CA THR A 61 1.53 -0.74 -2.13
C THR A 61 2.18 0.63 -2.13
N ALA A 62 3.44 0.69 -1.71
CA ALA A 62 4.18 1.92 -1.51
C ALA A 62 5.57 1.87 -2.11
N THR A 63 6.11 3.03 -2.42
CA THR A 63 7.54 3.21 -2.76
C THR A 63 8.22 4.03 -1.68
N ILE A 64 9.41 3.61 -1.29
CA ILE A 64 10.26 4.33 -0.34
C ILE A 64 11.03 5.38 -1.11
N GLU A 65 10.97 6.63 -0.65
CA GLU A 65 11.65 7.77 -1.23
C GLU A 65 12.55 8.45 -0.17
N PRO A 66 13.62 9.15 -0.58
CA PRO A 66 14.38 9.95 0.35
C PRO A 66 13.50 11.10 0.90
N PHE A 67 13.72 11.50 2.15
CA PHE A 67 12.98 12.63 2.70
C PHE A 67 13.24 13.92 1.93
N LYS A 68 14.50 14.13 1.53
CA LYS A 68 14.94 15.19 0.61
C LYS A 68 16.01 14.63 -0.31
N SER A 69 15.96 15.02 -1.56
CA SER A 69 16.99 14.74 -2.57
C SER A 69 17.44 16.05 -3.19
N ASN A 70 18.74 16.30 -3.20
CA ASN A 70 19.32 17.50 -3.78
C ASN A 70 20.40 17.14 -4.81
N ASN A 71 20.23 17.67 -5.99
CA ASN A 71 21.22 17.62 -7.06
C ASN A 71 22.19 18.80 -6.91
N ILE A 72 23.47 18.51 -6.77
CA ILE A 72 24.52 19.51 -6.63
C ILE A 72 25.25 19.62 -7.96
N SER A 73 25.06 20.75 -8.62
CA SER A 73 25.67 21.11 -9.90
C SER A 73 26.45 22.42 -9.75
N SER A 74 27.46 22.63 -10.57
CA SER A 74 27.99 23.98 -10.78
C SER A 74 27.12 24.71 -11.79
N GLN A 75 26.78 25.96 -11.54
CA GLN A 75 26.03 26.81 -12.49
C GLN A 75 26.84 27.12 -13.74
N MET A 76 28.19 27.08 -13.64
CA MET A 76 29.15 27.29 -14.72
C MET A 76 29.89 25.99 -14.98
N GLY A 77 29.98 25.58 -16.27
CA GLY A 77 30.84 24.45 -16.63
C GLY A 77 32.31 24.75 -16.26
N GLY A 78 33.04 23.69 -15.94
CA GLY A 78 34.44 23.84 -15.56
C GLY A 78 35.09 22.51 -15.18
N ARG A 79 36.45 22.55 -15.09
CA ARG A 79 37.20 21.36 -14.67
C ARG A 79 37.07 21.15 -13.15
N ILE A 80 36.84 19.93 -12.74
CA ILE A 80 36.86 19.54 -11.32
C ILE A 80 38.32 19.39 -10.89
N LYS A 81 38.74 20.18 -9.93
CA LYS A 81 40.08 20.12 -9.38
C LYS A 81 40.23 19.03 -8.33
N ARG A 82 39.25 18.88 -7.46
CA ARG A 82 39.28 17.94 -6.35
C ARG A 82 37.86 17.46 -6.00
N ILE A 83 37.76 16.18 -5.72
CA ILE A 83 36.60 15.53 -5.12
C ILE A 83 36.89 15.32 -3.62
N ALA A 84 35.98 15.72 -2.73
CA ALA A 84 36.12 15.62 -1.28
C ALA A 84 35.13 14.63 -0.65
N ALA A 85 34.17 14.12 -1.40
CA ALA A 85 33.19 13.17 -0.91
C ALA A 85 32.95 12.06 -1.94
N GLU A 86 32.75 10.84 -1.46
CA GLU A 86 32.48 9.65 -2.28
C GLU A 86 31.05 9.14 -2.06
N VAL A 87 30.56 8.32 -3.00
CA VAL A 87 29.27 7.64 -2.87
C VAL A 87 29.26 6.80 -1.58
N GLY A 88 28.19 6.92 -0.81
CA GLY A 88 28.05 6.27 0.51
C GLY A 88 28.53 7.13 1.67
N ASN A 89 29.28 8.21 1.45
CA ASN A 89 29.71 9.10 2.53
C ASN A 89 28.51 9.86 3.13
N THR A 90 28.48 9.93 4.44
CA THR A 90 27.56 10.83 5.16
C THR A 90 28.18 12.22 5.20
N VAL A 91 27.40 13.23 4.80
CA VAL A 91 27.84 14.63 4.72
C VAL A 91 26.93 15.54 5.52
N ALA A 92 27.49 16.57 6.12
CA ALA A 92 26.76 17.61 6.82
C ALA A 92 26.36 18.75 5.87
N LYS A 93 25.28 19.48 6.23
CA LYS A 93 24.93 20.73 5.54
C LYS A 93 26.10 21.70 5.58
N GLY A 94 26.46 22.26 4.41
CA GLY A 94 27.59 23.19 4.24
C GLY A 94 28.95 22.49 4.04
N GLN A 95 29.05 21.17 4.17
CA GLN A 95 30.27 20.42 3.91
C GLN A 95 30.68 20.53 2.43
N VAL A 96 31.99 20.74 2.18
CA VAL A 96 32.55 20.78 0.84
C VAL A 96 32.54 19.39 0.24
N LEU A 97 31.99 19.27 -0.98
CA LEU A 97 31.91 18.03 -1.75
C LEU A 97 32.93 17.99 -2.88
N ALA A 98 33.12 19.11 -3.57
CA ALA A 98 34.12 19.26 -4.62
C ALA A 98 34.60 20.69 -4.73
N GLU A 99 35.78 20.84 -5.34
CA GLU A 99 36.35 22.11 -5.74
C GLU A 99 36.57 22.10 -7.26
N MET A 100 36.07 23.14 -7.94
CA MET A 100 36.32 23.39 -9.35
C MET A 100 37.66 24.10 -9.54
N ASP A 101 38.10 24.28 -10.79
CA ASP A 101 39.24 25.13 -11.10
C ASP A 101 39.03 26.53 -10.50
N ASN A 102 40.01 27.02 -9.77
CA ASN A 102 39.93 28.26 -9.00
C ASN A 102 40.64 29.46 -9.65
N SER A 103 41.06 29.34 -10.89
CA SER A 103 41.82 30.39 -11.59
C SER A 103 41.01 31.70 -11.66
N GLN A 104 39.74 31.61 -12.07
CA GLN A 104 38.83 32.78 -12.11
C GLN A 104 38.50 33.31 -10.73
N LEU A 105 38.28 32.41 -9.75
CA LEU A 105 38.04 32.81 -8.35
C LEU A 105 39.22 33.61 -7.79
N THR A 106 40.45 33.21 -8.09
CA THR A 106 41.65 33.93 -7.68
C THR A 106 41.68 35.33 -8.28
N GLN A 107 41.32 35.48 -9.55
CA GLN A 107 41.24 36.82 -10.19
C GLN A 107 40.15 37.69 -9.53
N MET A 108 38.98 37.13 -9.23
CA MET A 108 37.92 37.89 -8.56
C MET A 108 38.32 38.28 -7.12
N LYS A 109 39.07 37.41 -6.42
CA LYS A 109 39.65 37.73 -5.11
C LYS A 109 40.56 38.96 -5.14
N VAL A 110 41.47 39.00 -6.12
CA VAL A 110 42.37 40.16 -6.29
C VAL A 110 41.59 41.43 -6.55
N LYS A 111 40.58 41.39 -7.45
CA LYS A 111 39.68 42.53 -7.73
C LYS A 111 38.94 43.01 -6.49
N LEU A 112 38.46 42.08 -5.67
CA LEU A 112 37.78 42.41 -4.44
C LEU A 112 38.73 43.09 -3.44
N GLU A 113 39.96 42.58 -3.26
CA GLU A 113 40.95 43.17 -2.40
C GLU A 113 41.32 44.58 -2.85
N ASP A 114 41.54 44.80 -4.15
CA ASP A 114 41.78 46.14 -4.69
C ASP A 114 40.63 47.11 -4.43
N ALA A 115 39.40 46.67 -4.65
CA ALA A 115 38.18 47.47 -4.36
C ALA A 115 38.03 47.79 -2.87
N ARG A 116 38.34 46.84 -1.98
CA ARG A 116 38.33 47.05 -0.55
C ARG A 116 39.39 48.08 -0.09
N LEU A 117 40.61 48.00 -0.61
CA LEU A 117 41.67 48.94 -0.33
C LEU A 117 41.34 50.33 -0.84
N ALA A 118 40.80 50.45 -2.08
CA ALA A 118 40.33 51.71 -2.65
C ALA A 118 39.24 52.35 -1.79
N PHE A 119 38.24 51.56 -1.40
CA PHE A 119 37.15 52.03 -0.56
C PHE A 119 37.68 52.49 0.83
N ALA A 120 38.56 51.71 1.46
CA ALA A 120 39.13 52.11 2.76
C ALA A 120 39.84 53.46 2.72
N ARG A 121 40.64 53.74 1.67
CA ARG A 121 41.29 55.05 1.47
C ARG A 121 40.26 56.17 1.26
N THR A 122 39.23 55.89 0.44
CA THR A 122 38.17 56.86 0.15
C THR A 122 37.31 57.14 1.40
N ASP A 123 37.06 56.15 2.23
CA ASP A 123 36.32 56.30 3.49
C ASP A 123 37.07 57.17 4.48
N GLU A 124 38.41 57.03 4.62
CA GLU A 124 39.25 57.90 5.46
C GLU A 124 39.21 59.36 4.96
N LEU A 125 39.36 59.60 3.63
CA LEU A 125 39.25 60.94 3.06
C LEU A 125 37.88 61.57 3.26
N TYR A 126 36.80 60.78 3.13
CA TYR A 126 35.41 61.25 3.36
C TYR A 126 35.19 61.67 4.80
N LYS A 127 35.71 60.92 5.80
CA LYS A 127 35.59 61.24 7.23
C LYS A 127 36.22 62.60 7.61
N ILE A 128 37.23 62.99 6.89
CA ILE A 128 37.91 64.29 7.10
C ILE A 128 37.42 65.39 6.18
N GLY A 129 36.35 65.13 5.37
CA GLY A 129 35.76 66.09 4.44
C GLY A 129 36.60 66.31 3.16
N GLY A 130 37.58 65.45 2.87
CA GLY A 130 38.49 65.57 1.74
C GLY A 130 37.89 65.18 0.36
N ILE A 131 36.72 64.59 0.34
CA ILE A 131 36.06 64.18 -0.88
C ILE A 131 34.54 64.38 -0.80
N SER A 132 33.88 64.38 -1.95
CA SER A 132 32.39 64.47 -2.01
C SER A 132 31.71 63.15 -1.65
N LYS A 133 30.45 63.24 -1.18
CA LYS A 133 29.60 62.06 -0.96
C LYS A 133 29.48 61.18 -2.20
N ALA A 134 29.33 61.80 -3.38
CA ALA A 134 29.24 61.08 -4.64
C ALA A 134 30.45 60.19 -4.94
N GLN A 135 31.66 60.68 -4.60
CA GLN A 135 32.89 59.88 -4.76
C GLN A 135 32.95 58.74 -3.73
N TRP A 136 32.49 58.95 -2.51
CA TRP A 136 32.38 57.89 -1.51
C TRP A 136 31.38 56.82 -1.92
N ASP A 137 30.16 57.22 -2.33
CA ASP A 137 29.10 56.34 -2.80
C ASP A 137 29.57 55.48 -3.99
N ALA A 138 30.33 56.05 -4.91
CA ALA A 138 30.92 55.34 -6.07
C ALA A 138 31.91 54.26 -5.63
N ALA A 139 32.81 54.59 -4.65
CA ALA A 139 33.79 53.63 -4.14
C ALA A 139 33.10 52.50 -3.34
N GLN A 140 32.05 52.79 -2.59
CA GLN A 140 31.25 51.81 -1.88
C GLN A 140 30.54 50.87 -2.86
N SER A 141 29.95 51.42 -3.91
CA SER A 141 29.30 50.62 -4.97
C SER A 141 30.28 49.70 -5.69
N ALA A 142 31.48 50.21 -6.02
CA ALA A 142 32.53 49.40 -6.67
C ALA A 142 32.98 48.22 -5.77
N LYS A 143 33.14 48.45 -4.47
CA LYS A 143 33.44 47.40 -3.48
C LYS A 143 32.33 46.36 -3.45
N THR A 144 31.02 46.76 -3.35
CA THR A 144 29.90 45.90 -3.29
C THR A 144 29.76 45.04 -4.54
N ILE A 145 29.99 45.62 -5.72
CA ILE A 145 29.97 44.88 -7.02
C ILE A 145 31.09 43.82 -7.04
N ALA A 146 32.31 44.16 -6.62
CA ALA A 146 33.45 43.22 -6.58
C ALA A 146 33.17 42.09 -5.56
N GLU A 147 32.59 42.41 -4.42
CA GLU A 147 32.26 41.44 -3.37
C GLU A 147 31.14 40.45 -3.85
N THR A 148 30.13 40.95 -4.52
CA THR A 148 29.08 40.12 -5.12
C THR A 148 29.66 39.21 -6.19
N ALA A 149 30.51 39.73 -7.06
CA ALA A 149 31.16 38.94 -8.11
C ALA A 149 32.06 37.83 -7.55
N TYR A 150 32.83 38.14 -6.48
CA TYR A 150 33.64 37.14 -5.80
C TYR A 150 32.79 36.06 -5.13
N ASN A 151 31.73 36.43 -4.41
CA ASN A 151 30.84 35.48 -3.73
C ASN A 151 30.15 34.55 -4.72
N ASN A 152 29.61 35.07 -5.81
CA ASN A 152 29.00 34.26 -6.87
C ASN A 152 30.01 33.27 -7.47
N MET A 153 31.25 33.72 -7.72
CA MET A 153 32.31 32.82 -8.22
C MET A 153 32.71 31.77 -7.20
N TYR A 154 32.76 32.14 -5.90
CA TYR A 154 33.09 31.24 -4.82
C TYR A 154 32.06 30.11 -4.70
N GLU A 155 30.75 30.43 -4.74
CA GLU A 155 29.69 29.46 -4.68
C GLU A 155 29.69 28.46 -5.84
N ASN A 156 30.10 28.93 -7.02
CA ASN A 156 30.25 28.08 -8.21
C ASN A 156 31.52 27.26 -8.22
N THR A 157 32.56 27.69 -7.48
CA THR A 157 33.88 27.02 -7.46
C THR A 157 33.93 26.01 -6.28
N VAL A 158 33.32 26.29 -5.14
CA VAL A 158 33.35 25.43 -3.95
C VAL A 158 31.95 24.85 -3.71
N LEU A 159 31.75 23.66 -4.25
CA LEU A 159 30.47 22.98 -4.16
C LEU A 159 30.26 22.40 -2.77
N ARG A 160 29.15 22.77 -2.15
CA ARG A 160 28.76 22.34 -0.78
C ARG A 160 27.43 21.64 -0.78
N SER A 161 27.26 20.75 0.20
CA SER A 161 25.96 20.11 0.40
C SER A 161 24.94 21.10 1.01
N PRO A 162 23.78 21.31 0.41
CA PRO A 162 22.71 22.15 0.98
C PRO A 162 21.95 21.48 2.13
N ILE A 163 22.09 20.16 2.28
CA ILE A 163 21.43 19.35 3.32
C ILE A 163 22.45 18.43 4.00
N SER A 164 22.11 17.96 5.17
CA SER A 164 22.79 16.79 5.78
C SER A 164 22.16 15.52 5.20
N GLY A 165 22.98 14.56 4.79
CA GLY A 165 22.51 13.34 4.14
C GLY A 165 23.65 12.40 3.73
N VAL A 166 23.35 11.53 2.78
CA VAL A 166 24.30 10.59 2.20
C VAL A 166 24.47 10.91 0.71
N VAL A 167 25.69 10.85 0.21
CA VAL A 167 25.97 10.94 -1.23
C VAL A 167 25.50 9.66 -1.90
N THR A 168 24.47 9.74 -2.73
CA THR A 168 23.89 8.56 -3.42
C THR A 168 24.39 8.42 -4.86
N ALA A 169 24.83 9.53 -5.47
CA ALA A 169 25.44 9.48 -6.78
C ALA A 169 26.56 10.50 -6.91
N ARG A 170 27.57 10.17 -7.73
CA ARG A 170 28.65 11.00 -8.18
C ARG A 170 28.89 10.72 -9.67
N ASN A 171 28.73 11.73 -10.51
CA ASN A 171 28.72 11.56 -11.98
C ASN A 171 29.99 12.01 -12.64
N TYR A 172 30.94 12.58 -11.89
CA TYR A 172 32.21 13.08 -12.44
C TYR A 172 33.38 12.75 -11.51
N ASP A 173 34.56 12.65 -12.05
CA ASP A 173 35.83 12.46 -11.35
C ASP A 173 36.69 13.74 -11.33
N ALA A 174 37.71 13.73 -10.49
CA ALA A 174 38.70 14.80 -10.46
C ALA A 174 39.44 14.85 -11.82
N GLY A 175 39.50 16.04 -12.42
CA GLY A 175 40.06 16.25 -13.77
C GLY A 175 39.00 16.34 -14.87
N ASP A 176 37.78 15.89 -14.65
CA ASP A 176 36.69 15.96 -15.61
C ASP A 176 36.22 17.40 -15.85
N LEU A 177 35.62 17.61 -17.01
CA LEU A 177 34.94 18.86 -17.35
C LEU A 177 33.44 18.70 -17.04
N ALA A 178 32.98 19.24 -15.93
CA ALA A 178 31.60 19.20 -15.54
C ALA A 178 30.74 20.15 -16.37
N SER A 179 29.51 19.70 -16.67
CA SER A 179 28.46 20.45 -17.37
C SER A 179 27.33 20.82 -16.40
N PRO A 180 26.68 21.99 -16.56
CA PRO A 180 25.54 22.38 -15.75
C PRO A 180 24.30 21.45 -15.85
N GLN A 181 24.17 20.70 -16.95
CA GLN A 181 23.03 19.82 -17.22
C GLN A 181 23.02 18.55 -16.37
N LEU A 182 24.18 18.07 -15.96
CA LEU A 182 24.28 16.84 -15.15
C LEU A 182 24.83 17.21 -13.77
N PRO A 183 24.13 16.80 -12.69
CA PRO A 183 24.61 17.06 -11.33
C PRO A 183 25.92 16.32 -11.07
N ILE A 184 26.86 16.98 -10.36
CA ILE A 184 28.11 16.37 -9.95
C ILE A 184 27.86 15.37 -8.83
N PHE A 185 26.99 15.73 -7.87
CA PHE A 185 26.56 14.86 -6.78
C PHE A 185 25.05 14.86 -6.64
N VAL A 186 24.53 13.74 -6.12
CA VAL A 186 23.20 13.66 -5.52
C VAL A 186 23.38 13.37 -4.05
N VAL A 187 22.80 14.21 -3.19
CA VAL A 187 22.79 14.03 -1.74
C VAL A 187 21.37 13.85 -1.27
N GLU A 188 21.14 12.77 -0.54
CA GLU A 188 19.81 12.38 -0.07
C GLU A 188 19.77 12.26 1.44
N GLN A 189 18.69 12.77 2.02
CA GLN A 189 18.38 12.57 3.43
C GLN A 189 17.63 11.24 3.57
N LEU A 190 18.30 10.28 4.23
CA LEU A 190 17.81 8.91 4.41
C LEU A 190 17.24 8.64 5.80
N ASP A 191 17.23 9.62 6.69
CA ASP A 191 16.60 9.56 8.01
C ASP A 191 16.01 10.94 8.33
N PRO A 192 14.68 11.02 8.52
CA PRO A 192 13.69 9.99 8.18
C PRO A 192 13.65 9.69 6.66
N VAL A 193 12.94 8.65 6.24
CA VAL A 193 12.54 8.43 4.85
C VAL A 193 11.06 8.75 4.66
N LYS A 194 10.66 8.97 3.41
CA LYS A 194 9.27 9.08 3.00
C LYS A 194 8.81 7.77 2.39
N VAL A 195 7.57 7.41 2.68
CA VAL A 195 6.87 6.31 2.02
C VAL A 195 5.64 6.89 1.36
N ARG A 196 5.52 6.71 0.05
CA ARG A 196 4.45 7.28 -0.74
C ARG A 196 3.47 6.19 -1.16
N ILE A 197 2.20 6.42 -0.88
CA ILE A 197 1.07 5.61 -1.34
C ILE A 197 0.14 6.46 -2.19
N ASN A 198 -0.61 5.80 -3.07
CA ASN A 198 -1.73 6.39 -3.76
C ASN A 198 -3.01 5.76 -3.22
N ALA A 199 -3.83 6.55 -2.55
CA ALA A 199 -5.10 6.13 -1.99
C ALA A 199 -6.25 6.52 -2.91
N SER A 200 -7.33 5.74 -2.93
CA SER A 200 -8.52 6.02 -3.73
C SER A 200 -9.32 7.18 -3.14
N GLU A 201 -10.03 7.93 -3.98
CA GLU A 201 -10.92 9.02 -3.57
C GLU A 201 -11.89 8.60 -2.44
N LYS A 202 -12.38 7.36 -2.46
CA LYS A 202 -13.28 6.83 -1.42
C LYS A 202 -12.65 6.84 -0.01
N ASP A 203 -11.31 6.74 0.06
CA ASP A 203 -10.57 6.63 1.32
C ASP A 203 -10.22 8.01 1.90
N PHE A 204 -10.44 9.08 1.10
CA PHE A 204 -10.09 10.45 1.48
C PHE A 204 -10.67 10.89 2.84
N PRO A 205 -11.96 10.61 3.18
CA PRO A 205 -12.53 11.01 4.46
C PRO A 205 -11.91 10.28 5.66
N SER A 206 -11.30 9.11 5.43
CA SER A 206 -10.79 8.22 6.48
C SER A 206 -9.31 8.39 6.76
N ILE A 207 -8.56 9.08 5.87
CA ILE A 207 -7.13 9.32 6.05
C ILE A 207 -6.90 10.70 6.68
N THR A 208 -6.19 10.73 7.80
CA THR A 208 -5.90 11.97 8.52
C THR A 208 -4.41 12.15 8.76
N LYS A 209 -3.97 13.41 8.82
CA LYS A 209 -2.58 13.73 9.15
C LYS A 209 -2.26 13.28 10.58
N GLY A 210 -1.11 12.62 10.75
CA GLY A 210 -0.69 12.05 12.04
C GLY A 210 -1.20 10.63 12.29
N GLN A 211 -2.07 10.10 11.41
CA GLN A 211 -2.55 8.70 11.50
C GLN A 211 -1.38 7.74 11.46
N LYS A 212 -1.37 6.77 12.38
CA LYS A 212 -0.35 5.74 12.46
C LYS A 212 -0.53 4.68 11.38
N ALA A 213 0.58 4.18 10.89
CA ALA A 213 0.64 3.10 9.92
C ALA A 213 1.77 2.14 10.25
N ILE A 214 1.66 0.93 9.77
CA ILE A 214 2.71 -0.09 9.85
C ILE A 214 3.22 -0.33 8.43
N ILE A 215 4.53 -0.27 8.26
CA ILE A 215 5.20 -0.51 6.98
C ILE A 215 5.97 -1.82 7.06
N THR A 216 5.80 -2.67 6.05
CA THR A 216 6.57 -3.89 5.87
C THR A 216 7.22 -3.88 4.50
N ALA A 217 8.51 -4.18 4.44
CA ALA A 217 9.26 -4.30 3.19
C ALA A 217 9.61 -5.77 2.95
N SER A 218 9.13 -6.36 1.86
CA SER A 218 9.31 -7.80 1.58
C SER A 218 10.78 -8.23 1.51
N THR A 219 11.68 -7.31 1.17
CA THR A 219 13.13 -7.54 1.12
C THR A 219 13.79 -7.64 2.51
N LEU A 220 13.09 -7.19 3.56
CA LEU A 220 13.57 -7.20 4.94
C LEU A 220 12.86 -8.26 5.80
N GLY A 221 12.18 -9.21 5.15
CA GLY A 221 11.43 -10.26 5.83
C GLY A 221 10.24 -9.70 6.62
N ASP A 222 10.08 -10.11 7.88
CA ASP A 222 8.96 -9.73 8.74
C ASP A 222 9.21 -8.41 9.51
N ALA A 223 10.26 -7.67 9.16
CA ALA A 223 10.56 -6.40 9.81
C ALA A 223 9.44 -5.38 9.54
N SER A 224 8.88 -4.83 10.61
CA SER A 224 7.86 -3.81 10.57
C SER A 224 8.40 -2.48 11.11
N PHE A 225 7.97 -1.39 10.48
CA PHE A 225 8.39 -0.03 10.83
C PHE A 225 7.15 0.81 11.12
N GLU A 226 7.17 1.52 12.22
CA GLU A 226 6.12 2.48 12.53
C GLU A 226 6.28 3.74 11.67
N ALA A 227 5.17 4.20 11.14
CA ALA A 227 5.07 5.41 10.33
C ALA A 227 3.89 6.27 10.76
N ALA A 228 3.92 7.52 10.33
CA ALA A 228 2.78 8.41 10.48
C ALA A 228 2.54 9.20 9.18
N VAL A 229 1.28 9.44 8.87
CA VAL A 229 0.88 10.29 7.74
C VAL A 229 1.39 11.70 7.98
N SER A 230 2.28 12.16 7.11
CA SER A 230 2.91 13.49 7.19
C SER A 230 2.25 14.50 6.27
N LEU A 231 1.81 14.05 5.10
CA LEU A 231 1.17 14.89 4.07
C LEU A 231 0.09 14.10 3.34
N ILE A 232 -1.02 14.78 3.08
CA ILE A 232 -2.08 14.31 2.18
C ILE A 232 -2.14 15.30 1.02
N SER A 233 -2.04 14.81 -0.22
CA SER A 233 -2.11 15.67 -1.40
C SER A 233 -3.46 16.40 -1.44
N PRO A 234 -3.47 17.73 -1.67
CA PRO A 234 -4.71 18.48 -1.81
C PRO A 234 -5.41 18.24 -3.15
N THR A 235 -4.77 17.54 -4.07
CA THR A 235 -5.26 17.30 -5.43
C THR A 235 -5.34 15.81 -5.72
N LEU A 236 -6.39 15.43 -6.48
CA LEU A 236 -6.50 14.09 -7.05
C LEU A 236 -5.87 14.05 -8.44
N ASP A 237 -5.34 12.89 -8.79
CA ASP A 237 -4.97 12.59 -10.17
C ASP A 237 -6.26 12.26 -10.94
N PRO A 238 -6.59 13.04 -12.00
CA PRO A 238 -7.86 12.88 -12.72
C PRO A 238 -7.92 11.59 -13.57
N MET A 239 -6.80 10.96 -13.86
CA MET A 239 -6.77 9.72 -14.65
C MET A 239 -6.94 8.47 -13.79
N SER A 240 -6.36 8.47 -12.61
CA SER A 240 -6.39 7.32 -11.70
C SER A 240 -7.43 7.44 -10.59
N HIS A 241 -8.03 8.62 -10.38
CA HIS A 241 -8.92 8.95 -9.26
C HIS A 241 -8.30 8.61 -7.89
N THR A 242 -6.99 8.87 -7.77
CA THR A 242 -6.23 8.65 -6.54
C THR A 242 -5.60 9.94 -6.06
N PHE A 243 -5.26 9.99 -4.79
CA PHE A 243 -4.46 11.07 -4.20
C PHE A 243 -3.24 10.51 -3.49
N GLY A 244 -2.16 11.27 -3.55
CA GLY A 244 -0.90 10.91 -2.91
C GLY A 244 -0.96 11.13 -1.41
N VAL A 245 -0.52 10.15 -0.63
CA VAL A 245 -0.30 10.27 0.81
C VAL A 245 1.16 9.96 1.10
N GLU A 246 1.83 10.86 1.80
CA GLU A 246 3.20 10.67 2.24
C GLU A 246 3.22 10.31 3.74
N LEU A 247 3.94 9.26 4.07
CA LEU A 247 4.20 8.85 5.44
C LEU A 247 5.66 9.08 5.76
N SER A 248 5.95 9.50 6.99
CA SER A 248 7.31 9.66 7.51
C SER A 248 7.67 8.47 8.39
N VAL A 249 8.87 7.93 8.17
CA VAL A 249 9.39 6.75 8.87
C VAL A 249 10.79 7.06 9.39
N ASN A 250 11.04 6.78 10.66
CA ASN A 250 12.38 6.83 11.21
C ASN A 250 13.25 5.70 10.64
N ASN A 251 14.44 6.05 10.17
CA ASN A 251 15.33 5.11 9.49
C ASN A 251 16.78 5.25 9.96
N LYS A 252 16.99 5.34 11.27
CA LYS A 252 18.33 5.55 11.88
C LYS A 252 19.33 4.49 11.43
N ASP A 253 18.88 3.24 11.33
CA ASP A 253 19.71 2.10 10.92
C ASP A 253 19.87 1.98 9.40
N LYS A 254 19.27 2.90 8.63
CA LYS A 254 19.34 2.95 7.15
C LYS A 254 18.95 1.64 6.46
N GLN A 255 18.06 0.85 7.08
CA GLN A 255 17.55 -0.41 6.53
C GLN A 255 16.60 -0.14 5.35
N LEU A 256 15.75 0.88 5.46
CA LEU A 256 14.87 1.30 4.39
C LEU A 256 15.66 2.15 3.39
N ARG A 257 15.74 1.66 2.15
CA ARG A 257 16.47 2.35 1.08
C ARG A 257 15.51 2.92 0.05
N PRO A 258 15.73 4.14 -0.43
CA PRO A 258 14.99 4.68 -1.56
C PRO A 258 14.97 3.72 -2.75
N GLY A 259 13.82 3.62 -3.42
CA GLY A 259 13.57 2.67 -4.50
C GLY A 259 13.04 1.30 -4.08
N MET A 260 13.03 0.97 -2.79
CA MET A 260 12.40 -0.26 -2.31
C MET A 260 10.87 -0.14 -2.36
N TYR A 261 10.20 -1.26 -2.66
CA TYR A 261 8.75 -1.41 -2.49
C TYR A 261 8.43 -1.84 -1.07
N ALA A 262 7.34 -1.33 -0.56
CA ALA A 262 6.82 -1.65 0.76
C ALA A 262 5.30 -1.82 0.72
N LYS A 263 4.75 -2.47 1.74
CA LYS A 263 3.32 -2.49 2.02
C LYS A 263 3.07 -1.58 3.22
N VAL A 264 2.08 -0.72 3.11
CA VAL A 264 1.63 0.18 4.17
C VAL A 264 0.27 -0.27 4.63
N LYS A 265 0.17 -0.66 5.88
CA LYS A 265 -1.08 -1.00 6.53
C LYS A 265 -1.56 0.22 7.31
N LEU A 266 -2.69 0.78 6.88
CA LEU A 266 -3.40 1.88 7.53
C LEU A 266 -4.63 1.34 8.22
N ASN A 267 -4.85 1.72 9.47
CA ASN A 267 -6.06 1.40 10.22
C ASN A 267 -7.05 2.56 10.12
N PHE A 268 -8.25 2.29 9.63
CA PHE A 268 -9.34 3.26 9.47
C PHE A 268 -10.35 3.24 10.64
N GLY A 269 -9.97 2.64 11.74
CA GLY A 269 -10.80 2.49 12.92
C GLY A 269 -11.32 1.07 13.10
N GLN A 270 -12.39 0.94 13.84
CA GLN A 270 -13.04 -0.33 14.14
C GLN A 270 -14.50 -0.31 13.70
N SER A 271 -15.01 -1.45 13.28
CA SER A 271 -16.41 -1.65 12.96
C SER A 271 -16.91 -2.93 13.63
N GLU A 272 -18.14 -2.90 14.08
CA GLU A 272 -18.83 -4.12 14.48
C GLU A 272 -19.20 -4.94 13.24
N ALA A 273 -18.84 -6.20 13.23
CA ALA A 273 -19.12 -7.11 12.12
C ALA A 273 -19.51 -8.50 12.64
N ILE A 274 -20.33 -9.17 11.86
CA ILE A 274 -20.64 -10.58 12.04
C ILE A 274 -19.62 -11.38 11.24
N LEU A 275 -18.83 -12.21 11.92
CA LEU A 275 -17.84 -13.08 11.28
C LEU A 275 -18.26 -14.54 11.38
N ILE A 276 -18.18 -15.25 10.26
CA ILE A 276 -18.37 -16.70 10.20
C ILE A 276 -17.12 -17.36 9.61
N PRO A 277 -16.79 -18.61 10.00
CA PRO A 277 -15.73 -19.35 9.32
C PRO A 277 -16.04 -19.52 7.82
N ASP A 278 -15.03 -19.38 6.95
CA ASP A 278 -15.21 -19.51 5.48
C ASP A 278 -15.87 -20.84 5.08
N ARG A 279 -15.51 -21.93 5.78
CA ARG A 279 -16.08 -23.28 5.57
C ARG A 279 -17.57 -23.40 5.87
N ALA A 280 -18.19 -22.43 6.57
CA ALA A 280 -19.64 -22.41 6.81
C ALA A 280 -20.43 -21.91 5.60
N MET A 281 -19.80 -21.13 4.72
CA MET A 281 -20.42 -20.57 3.53
C MET A 281 -20.42 -21.54 2.38
N ILE A 282 -21.56 -21.67 1.72
CA ILE A 282 -21.70 -22.48 0.50
C ILE A 282 -21.99 -21.55 -0.67
N LYS A 283 -21.22 -21.71 -1.74
CA LYS A 283 -21.45 -21.02 -3.02
C LYS A 283 -22.28 -21.90 -3.95
N GLN A 284 -23.43 -21.43 -4.36
CA GLN A 284 -24.29 -22.16 -5.30
C GLN A 284 -23.70 -22.14 -6.70
N VAL A 285 -23.50 -23.31 -7.28
CA VAL A 285 -23.01 -23.44 -8.64
C VAL A 285 -24.09 -22.97 -9.62
N GLY A 286 -23.74 -22.07 -10.52
CA GLY A 286 -24.62 -21.53 -11.55
C GLY A 286 -25.19 -20.15 -11.25
N SER A 287 -25.77 -19.90 -10.06
CA SER A 287 -26.28 -18.57 -9.68
C SER A 287 -25.24 -17.66 -9.04
N GLY A 288 -24.21 -18.25 -8.45
CA GLY A 288 -23.21 -17.49 -7.68
C GLY A 288 -23.72 -17.02 -6.30
N GLU A 289 -24.94 -17.35 -5.92
CA GLU A 289 -25.48 -17.06 -4.60
C GLU A 289 -24.64 -17.70 -3.49
N ARG A 290 -24.53 -16.98 -2.38
CA ARG A 290 -23.88 -17.47 -1.18
C ARG A 290 -24.91 -17.66 -0.09
N TYR A 291 -24.86 -18.81 0.59
CA TYR A 291 -25.78 -19.15 1.65
C TYR A 291 -25.10 -19.94 2.75
N VAL A 292 -25.70 -19.96 3.90
CA VAL A 292 -25.33 -20.77 5.05
C VAL A 292 -26.53 -21.63 5.47
N TYR A 293 -26.29 -22.61 6.31
CA TYR A 293 -27.36 -23.28 7.03
C TYR A 293 -27.37 -22.79 8.48
N ILE A 294 -28.52 -22.31 8.94
CA ILE A 294 -28.77 -21.99 10.35
C ILE A 294 -29.49 -23.15 11.02
N LEU A 295 -29.20 -23.34 12.31
CA LEU A 295 -29.84 -24.35 13.11
C LEU A 295 -31.12 -23.76 13.70
N ASN A 296 -32.31 -24.31 13.31
CA ASN A 296 -33.61 -23.97 13.86
C ASN A 296 -34.16 -25.21 14.54
N GLY A 297 -34.05 -25.27 15.90
CA GLY A 297 -34.34 -26.47 16.67
C GLY A 297 -33.40 -27.62 16.30
N ASN A 298 -33.91 -28.66 15.62
CA ASN A 298 -33.12 -29.78 15.11
C ASN A 298 -33.13 -29.86 13.58
N LYS A 299 -33.44 -28.75 12.90
CA LYS A 299 -33.48 -28.66 11.43
C LYS A 299 -32.50 -27.64 10.92
N ALA A 300 -31.94 -27.94 9.76
CA ALA A 300 -31.09 -27.00 9.01
C ALA A 300 -31.99 -26.14 8.11
N GLU A 301 -31.93 -24.83 8.26
CA GLU A 301 -32.63 -23.86 7.43
C GLU A 301 -31.61 -23.15 6.54
N ARG A 302 -31.83 -23.18 5.22
CA ARG A 302 -30.98 -22.45 4.27
C ARG A 302 -31.28 -20.95 4.36
N ARG A 303 -30.22 -20.14 4.54
CA ARG A 303 -30.30 -18.69 4.59
C ARG A 303 -29.32 -18.09 3.59
N THR A 304 -29.80 -17.31 2.61
CA THR A 304 -28.96 -16.52 1.71
C THR A 304 -28.31 -15.39 2.50
N ILE A 305 -27.02 -15.16 2.25
CA ILE A 305 -26.23 -14.13 2.91
C ILE A 305 -25.54 -13.24 1.89
N THR A 306 -25.30 -11.99 2.31
CA THR A 306 -24.40 -11.08 1.61
C THR A 306 -23.09 -11.02 2.38
N ILE A 307 -21.99 -11.23 1.69
CA ILE A 307 -20.65 -11.22 2.30
C ILE A 307 -19.97 -9.87 2.11
N GLY A 308 -19.14 -9.49 3.08
CA GLY A 308 -18.22 -8.36 3.03
C GLY A 308 -16.78 -8.80 2.80
N ARG A 309 -15.92 -8.39 3.71
CA ARG A 309 -14.46 -8.65 3.67
C ARG A 309 -14.13 -10.04 4.14
N GLN A 310 -13.05 -10.58 3.63
CA GLN A 310 -12.43 -11.78 4.18
C GLN A 310 -11.33 -11.36 5.16
N ILE A 311 -11.37 -11.91 6.36
CA ILE A 311 -10.43 -11.65 7.45
C ILE A 311 -9.87 -12.99 7.89
N GLU A 312 -8.64 -13.27 7.48
CA GLU A 312 -7.96 -14.55 7.69
C GLU A 312 -8.80 -15.73 7.15
N ASP A 313 -9.27 -16.63 8.05
CA ASP A 313 -10.10 -17.80 7.76
C ASP A 313 -11.60 -17.55 7.97
N ARG A 314 -11.99 -16.28 8.23
CA ARG A 314 -13.37 -15.86 8.48
C ARG A 314 -13.85 -14.86 7.43
N ILE A 315 -15.17 -14.85 7.22
CA ILE A 315 -15.85 -13.95 6.29
C ILE A 315 -16.83 -13.08 7.04
N GLU A 316 -16.80 -11.79 6.76
CA GLU A 316 -17.78 -10.82 7.21
C GLU A 316 -19.11 -11.05 6.49
N VAL A 317 -20.19 -11.12 7.26
CA VAL A 317 -21.56 -11.17 6.73
C VAL A 317 -22.21 -9.82 6.98
N THR A 318 -22.52 -9.12 5.88
CA THR A 318 -23.13 -7.78 5.91
C THR A 318 -24.65 -7.82 5.93
N ASP A 319 -25.25 -8.93 5.49
CA ASP A 319 -26.71 -9.11 5.50
C ASP A 319 -27.08 -10.61 5.50
N GLY A 320 -28.21 -10.93 6.13
CA GLY A 320 -28.76 -12.30 6.16
C GLY A 320 -28.53 -13.07 7.47
N LEU A 321 -27.74 -12.58 8.41
CA LEU A 321 -27.56 -13.16 9.75
C LEU A 321 -27.76 -12.12 10.85
N THR A 322 -28.22 -12.59 12.00
CA THR A 322 -28.35 -11.79 13.23
C THR A 322 -27.50 -12.38 14.36
N PRO A 323 -26.98 -11.54 15.27
CA PRO A 323 -26.27 -12.02 16.44
C PRO A 323 -27.14 -12.98 17.28
N GLY A 324 -26.53 -14.08 17.73
CA GLY A 324 -27.21 -15.13 18.50
C GLY A 324 -27.73 -16.30 17.66
N GLU A 325 -27.80 -16.18 16.33
CA GLU A 325 -28.11 -17.31 15.44
C GLU A 325 -26.98 -18.36 15.45
N VAL A 326 -27.38 -19.62 15.29
CA VAL A 326 -26.43 -20.75 15.25
C VAL A 326 -26.22 -21.21 13.82
N VAL A 327 -25.01 -21.04 13.30
CA VAL A 327 -24.62 -21.40 11.93
C VAL A 327 -23.94 -22.77 11.92
N ILE A 328 -24.31 -23.60 10.95
CA ILE A 328 -23.69 -24.92 10.72
C ILE A 328 -22.39 -24.72 9.93
N VAL A 329 -21.27 -25.18 10.51
CA VAL A 329 -19.93 -25.01 9.95
C VAL A 329 -19.47 -26.26 9.20
N GLU A 330 -19.68 -27.43 9.79
CA GLU A 330 -19.29 -28.73 9.18
C GLU A 330 -20.51 -29.60 8.96
N GLY A 331 -20.43 -30.46 7.91
CA GLY A 331 -21.54 -31.30 7.48
C GLY A 331 -22.53 -30.61 6.53
N SER A 332 -22.39 -29.32 6.29
CA SER A 332 -23.27 -28.48 5.47
C SER A 332 -23.46 -28.99 4.03
N ASN A 333 -22.43 -29.62 3.43
CA ASN A 333 -22.47 -30.18 2.07
C ASN A 333 -23.41 -31.38 1.90
N ARG A 334 -23.89 -31.97 2.99
CA ARG A 334 -24.84 -33.10 3.00
C ARG A 334 -26.26 -32.69 3.34
N LEU A 335 -26.48 -31.39 3.56
CA LEU A 335 -27.76 -30.87 3.99
C LEU A 335 -28.60 -30.39 2.79
N ASN A 336 -29.90 -30.63 2.94
CA ASN A 336 -30.93 -29.94 2.19
C ASN A 336 -31.71 -29.03 3.12
N ASN A 337 -32.43 -28.06 2.57
CA ASN A 337 -33.29 -27.20 3.39
C ASN A 337 -34.34 -28.04 4.16
N GLY A 338 -34.40 -27.86 5.47
CA GLY A 338 -35.29 -28.61 6.37
C GLY A 338 -34.74 -29.97 6.83
N ALA A 339 -33.51 -30.35 6.49
CA ALA A 339 -32.89 -31.61 6.91
C ALA A 339 -32.73 -31.67 8.44
N THR A 340 -33.02 -32.85 9.00
CA THR A 340 -32.84 -33.11 10.45
C THR A 340 -31.34 -33.27 10.71
N VAL A 341 -30.86 -32.55 11.73
CA VAL A 341 -29.42 -32.54 12.08
C VAL A 341 -29.22 -32.93 13.55
N LYS A 342 -28.04 -33.47 13.83
CA LYS A 342 -27.59 -33.76 15.18
C LYS A 342 -26.29 -32.99 15.42
N VAL A 343 -26.29 -32.06 16.35
CA VAL A 343 -25.09 -31.30 16.71
C VAL A 343 -24.10 -32.21 17.40
N THR A 344 -22.87 -32.25 16.84
CA THR A 344 -21.75 -33.02 17.37
C THR A 344 -20.58 -32.05 17.57
N GLY A 345 -19.96 -32.05 18.77
CA GLY A 345 -18.86 -31.17 19.12
C GLY A 345 -19.03 -30.49 20.49
N GLU A 346 -18.03 -29.75 20.93
CA GLU A 346 -17.99 -29.08 22.24
C GLU A 346 -19.14 -28.05 22.44
N ASN A 347 -19.73 -27.51 21.39
CA ASN A 347 -20.80 -26.53 21.44
C ASN A 347 -22.22 -27.15 21.62
N ALA A 348 -22.29 -28.48 21.76
CA ALA A 348 -23.57 -29.17 21.97
C ALA A 348 -24.28 -28.78 23.31
N LYS A 349 -23.55 -28.23 24.27
CA LYS A 349 -24.10 -27.80 25.56
C LYS A 349 -24.79 -26.44 25.53
N GLU A 350 -24.31 -25.50 24.73
CA GLU A 350 -24.90 -24.15 24.63
C GLU A 350 -26.17 -24.12 23.78
N ALA A 351 -26.20 -24.89 22.70
CA ALA A 351 -27.39 -24.97 21.83
C ALA A 351 -28.63 -25.56 22.51
N GLN A 352 -28.46 -26.41 23.56
CA GLN A 352 -29.56 -27.03 24.29
C GLN A 352 -30.15 -26.12 25.39
N THR A 353 -29.41 -25.13 25.85
CA THR A 353 -29.87 -24.21 26.90
C THR A 353 -30.82 -23.15 26.32
N THR A 354 -30.54 -22.66 25.13
CA THR A 354 -31.34 -21.63 24.45
C THR A 354 -32.72 -22.15 24.00
N THR A 355 -32.83 -23.46 23.68
CA THR A 355 -34.12 -24.07 23.26
C THR A 355 -35.07 -24.30 24.45
N LYS A 356 -34.55 -24.40 25.68
CA LYS A 356 -35.40 -24.58 26.88
C LYS A 356 -35.97 -23.27 27.40
N GLU A 357 -35.36 -22.14 27.17
CA GLU A 357 -35.88 -20.83 27.60
C GLU A 357 -36.97 -20.29 26.69
N GLN A 358 -36.98 -20.65 25.38
CA GLN A 358 -38.02 -20.23 24.44
C GLN A 358 -39.34 -21.08 24.52
N SER A 359 -39.32 -22.22 25.18
CA SER A 359 -40.55 -23.05 25.33
C SER A 359 -41.34 -22.79 26.62
N ASN A 360 -40.89 -21.85 27.45
CA ASN A 360 -41.52 -21.48 28.71
C ASN A 360 -42.00 -20.01 28.80
N GLN A 361 -42.20 -19.36 27.65
CA GLN A 361 -42.91 -18.07 27.57
C GLN A 361 -44.24 -18.21 26.82
#